data_8ce6b3c55378d68c5edcd2b224908908
#
_entry.id   8ce6b3c55378d68c5edcd2b224908908
#
_cell.length_a   1.000
_cell.length_b   1.000
_cell.length_c   1.000
_cell.angle_alpha   90.00
_cell.angle_beta   90.00
_cell.angle_gamma   90.00
#
_symmetry.space_group_name_H-M   'P 1'
#
loop_
_entity.id
_entity.type
_entity.pdbx_description
1 polymer ?
#
loop_
_entity_poly.entity_id
_entity_poly.type
_entity_poly.pdbx_seq_one_letter_code
_entity_poly.pdbx_strand_id
1 'polypeptide(L)'
;MEAVLDVRQIRRLERRELARLRNEPPRLTLGEEVFNAVSHGLGAGLAAAGLVLLLMRADTGVEILASCFYGISMVVMMLASSIYHGMPAGSKVKRICRRFDYTSIYLLIGGTFAPLLLLYLGGSVGIALFCIQWGIILCGVTLVFVFGPGRWRPLHFSLYFLLGWSGVMFVPLFWRNTPALFWFILAGGLLYTLGMIPFAQKKKWNHCIWHVFVLAAAVLQWIGIYTQVYF
;
A
#
# COMPACT_ATOMS: atom_id res chain seq x y z
N MET A 1 -7.49 -43.83 25.61
CA MET A 1 -8.79 -43.65 24.93
C MET A 1 -8.62 -42.48 23.98
N GLU A 2 -8.28 -42.75 22.72
CA GLU A 2 -8.17 -41.69 21.69
C GLU A 2 -9.57 -41.16 21.40
N ALA A 3 -9.73 -39.83 21.53
CA ALA A 3 -10.99 -39.18 21.25
C ALA A 3 -11.22 -39.18 19.71
N VAL A 4 -12.17 -39.99 19.26
CA VAL A 4 -12.61 -40.01 17.85
C VAL A 4 -13.28 -38.68 17.55
N LEU A 5 -12.65 -37.89 16.66
CA LEU A 5 -13.19 -36.59 16.24
C LEU A 5 -14.46 -36.78 15.39
N ASP A 6 -15.50 -36.00 15.68
CA ASP A 6 -16.70 -35.91 14.83
C ASP A 6 -16.37 -35.31 13.46
N VAL A 7 -17.11 -35.69 12.43
CA VAL A 7 -16.98 -35.21 11.05
C VAL A 7 -17.00 -33.67 10.97
N ARG A 8 -17.80 -33.01 11.82
CA ARG A 8 -17.84 -31.54 11.91
C ARG A 8 -16.53 -30.95 12.46
N GLN A 9 -15.91 -31.62 13.43
CA GLN A 9 -14.63 -31.23 14.00
C GLN A 9 -13.50 -31.43 13.00
N ILE A 10 -13.48 -32.52 12.25
CA ILE A 10 -12.53 -32.78 11.16
C ILE A 10 -12.62 -31.67 10.10
N ARG A 11 -13.82 -31.40 9.58
CA ARG A 11 -14.03 -30.31 8.58
C ARG A 11 -13.62 -28.92 9.09
N ARG A 12 -13.80 -28.66 10.39
CA ARG A 12 -13.37 -27.41 11.02
C ARG A 12 -11.84 -27.29 11.08
N LEU A 13 -11.15 -28.37 11.39
CA LEU A 13 -9.69 -28.44 11.42
C LEU A 13 -9.11 -28.29 10.02
N GLU A 14 -9.65 -28.99 9.02
CA GLU A 14 -9.26 -28.84 7.61
C GLU A 14 -9.40 -27.40 7.11
N ARG A 15 -10.55 -26.75 7.38
CA ARG A 15 -10.75 -25.34 7.00
C ARG A 15 -9.74 -24.40 7.66
N ARG A 16 -9.39 -24.65 8.93
CA ARG A 16 -8.38 -23.87 9.65
C ARG A 16 -6.99 -24.05 9.06
N GLU A 17 -6.62 -25.29 8.74
CA GLU A 17 -5.32 -25.60 8.15
C GLU A 17 -5.21 -25.03 6.73
N LEU A 18 -6.23 -25.16 5.89
CA LEU A 18 -6.28 -24.52 4.58
C LEU A 18 -6.17 -22.99 4.67
N ALA A 19 -6.83 -22.37 5.66
CA ALA A 19 -6.72 -20.92 5.87
C ALA A 19 -5.31 -20.53 6.32
N ARG A 20 -4.65 -21.34 7.14
CA ARG A 20 -3.27 -21.14 7.56
C ARG A 20 -2.31 -21.24 6.38
N LEU A 21 -2.40 -22.31 5.58
CA LEU A 21 -1.54 -22.54 4.41
C LEU A 21 -1.66 -21.42 3.37
N ARG A 22 -2.87 -20.93 3.11
CA ARG A 22 -3.09 -19.79 2.21
C ARG A 22 -2.43 -18.48 2.69
N ASN A 23 -2.31 -18.32 4.00
CA ASN A 23 -1.77 -17.14 4.64
C ASN A 23 -0.30 -17.28 5.05
N GLU A 24 0.33 -18.43 4.75
CA GLU A 24 1.75 -18.61 5.06
C GLU A 24 2.60 -17.67 4.20
N PRO A 25 3.52 -16.91 4.81
CA PRO A 25 4.44 -16.04 4.07
C PRO A 25 5.34 -16.85 3.11
N PRO A 26 5.68 -16.30 1.93
CA PRO A 26 6.67 -16.92 1.07
C PRO A 26 8.02 -17.02 1.80
N ARG A 27 8.78 -18.05 1.51
CA ARG A 27 10.14 -18.20 2.04
C ARG A 27 11.09 -17.40 1.16
N LEU A 28 11.74 -16.41 1.74
CA LEU A 28 12.81 -15.63 1.15
C LEU A 28 14.14 -16.01 1.81
N THR A 29 15.25 -15.77 1.13
CA THR A 29 16.57 -15.90 1.72
C THR A 29 16.83 -14.79 2.74
N LEU A 30 17.76 -14.99 3.66
CA LEU A 30 18.13 -13.96 4.65
C LEU A 30 18.55 -12.65 3.97
N GLY A 31 19.31 -12.72 2.88
CA GLY A 31 19.74 -11.53 2.14
C GLY A 31 18.56 -10.76 1.53
N GLU A 32 17.53 -11.46 1.00
CA GLU A 32 16.31 -10.83 0.49
C GLU A 32 15.51 -10.18 1.62
N GLU A 33 15.35 -10.87 2.76
CA GLU A 33 14.63 -10.32 3.92
C GLU A 33 15.33 -9.06 4.48
N VAL A 34 16.66 -9.10 4.61
CA VAL A 34 17.45 -7.94 5.08
C VAL A 34 17.34 -6.78 4.09
N PHE A 35 17.51 -7.04 2.79
CA PHE A 35 17.37 -6.00 1.76
C PHE A 35 15.99 -5.33 1.80
N ASN A 36 14.93 -6.15 1.88
CA ASN A 36 13.56 -5.65 1.93
C ASN A 36 13.29 -4.84 3.20
N ALA A 37 13.74 -5.33 4.35
CA ALA A 37 13.60 -4.63 5.62
C ALA A 37 14.35 -3.28 5.62
N VAL A 38 15.60 -3.26 5.14
CA VAL A 38 16.43 -2.05 5.12
C VAL A 38 15.92 -1.04 4.11
N SER A 39 15.59 -1.46 2.88
CA SER A 39 15.12 -0.55 1.83
C SER A 39 13.84 0.19 2.25
N HIS A 40 12.85 -0.53 2.79
CA HIS A 40 11.63 0.10 3.27
C HIS A 40 11.81 0.79 4.65
N GLY A 41 12.76 0.36 5.47
CA GLY A 41 13.14 1.09 6.69
C GLY A 41 13.71 2.49 6.37
N LEU A 42 14.60 2.59 5.39
CA LEU A 42 15.10 3.87 4.87
C LEU A 42 13.95 4.68 4.22
N GLY A 43 13.08 3.99 3.47
CA GLY A 43 11.87 4.61 2.91
C GLY A 43 10.95 5.22 3.96
N ALA A 44 10.81 4.58 5.14
CA ALA A 44 10.04 5.13 6.25
C ALA A 44 10.63 6.42 6.81
N GLY A 45 11.97 6.49 6.92
CA GLY A 45 12.66 7.73 7.31
C GLY A 45 12.44 8.86 6.30
N LEU A 46 12.54 8.56 5.00
CA LEU A 46 12.25 9.53 3.93
C LEU A 46 10.78 9.96 3.96
N ALA A 47 9.85 9.02 4.17
CA ALA A 47 8.42 9.32 4.26
C ALA A 47 8.10 10.22 5.48
N ALA A 48 8.76 9.99 6.62
CA ALA A 48 8.60 10.84 7.80
C ALA A 48 9.12 12.26 7.54
N ALA A 49 10.29 12.40 6.93
CA ALA A 49 10.80 13.70 6.50
C ALA A 49 9.85 14.38 5.49
N GLY A 50 9.33 13.61 4.52
CA GLY A 50 8.35 14.09 3.55
C GLY A 50 7.05 14.58 4.19
N LEU A 51 6.55 13.89 5.24
CA LEU A 51 5.40 14.33 6.01
C LEU A 51 5.65 15.68 6.70
N VAL A 52 6.81 15.84 7.33
CA VAL A 52 7.20 17.11 7.96
C VAL A 52 7.22 18.24 6.94
N LEU A 53 7.81 18.02 5.76
CA LEU A 53 7.87 19.02 4.70
C LEU A 53 6.47 19.40 4.17
N LEU A 54 5.55 18.44 4.03
CA LEU A 54 4.15 18.71 3.67
C LEU A 54 3.46 19.56 4.73
N LEU A 55 3.63 19.22 6.01
CA LEU A 55 3.02 19.96 7.12
C LEU A 55 3.59 21.38 7.27
N MET A 56 4.86 21.58 6.92
CA MET A 56 5.48 22.93 6.90
C MET A 56 4.92 23.83 5.80
N ARG A 57 4.24 23.28 4.80
CA ARG A 57 3.60 23.98 3.70
C ARG A 57 2.08 24.08 3.83
N ALA A 58 1.51 23.40 4.81
CA ALA A 58 0.08 23.34 5.02
C ALA A 58 -0.38 24.51 5.90
N ASP A 59 -1.10 25.46 5.31
CA ASP A 59 -1.61 26.66 5.98
C ASP A 59 -3.07 26.50 6.45
N THR A 60 -3.82 25.58 5.84
CA THR A 60 -5.24 25.35 6.15
C THR A 60 -5.48 23.99 6.81
N GLY A 61 -6.58 23.86 7.54
CA GLY A 61 -6.98 22.59 8.17
C GLY A 61 -7.16 21.46 7.15
N VAL A 62 -7.59 21.76 5.92
CA VAL A 62 -7.74 20.74 4.84
C VAL A 62 -6.37 20.30 4.32
N GLU A 63 -5.43 21.22 4.18
CA GLU A 63 -4.05 20.89 3.79
C GLU A 63 -3.35 20.05 4.86
N ILE A 64 -3.50 20.40 6.15
CA ILE A 64 -3.00 19.59 7.27
C ILE A 64 -3.59 18.18 7.21
N LEU A 65 -4.91 18.07 7.02
CA LEU A 65 -5.59 16.79 6.91
C LEU A 65 -5.07 15.95 5.73
N ALA A 66 -4.97 16.54 4.54
CA ALA A 66 -4.46 15.87 3.34
C ALA A 66 -3.00 15.44 3.52
N SER A 67 -2.15 16.29 4.13
CA SER A 67 -0.76 15.97 4.47
C SER A 67 -0.66 14.79 5.44
N CYS A 68 -1.51 14.76 6.46
CA CYS A 68 -1.56 13.66 7.42
C CYS A 68 -2.00 12.35 6.75
N PHE A 69 -3.06 12.36 5.95
CA PHE A 69 -3.48 11.16 5.21
C PHE A 69 -2.36 10.63 4.32
N TYR A 70 -1.72 11.50 3.56
CA TYR A 70 -0.67 11.11 2.63
C TYR A 70 0.60 10.66 3.35
N GLY A 71 1.18 11.51 4.17
CA GLY A 71 2.46 11.25 4.81
C GLY A 71 2.40 10.09 5.81
N ILE A 72 1.34 10.02 6.66
CA ILE A 72 1.18 8.93 7.62
C ILE A 72 0.98 7.59 6.90
N SER A 73 0.17 7.54 5.85
CA SER A 73 -0.03 6.31 5.09
C SER A 73 1.26 5.79 4.45
N MET A 74 2.11 6.70 3.94
CA MET A 74 3.41 6.37 3.38
C MET A 74 4.37 5.84 4.46
N VAL A 75 4.45 6.49 5.62
CA VAL A 75 5.24 6.01 6.78
C VAL A 75 4.75 4.64 7.23
N VAL A 76 3.43 4.47 7.40
CA VAL A 76 2.83 3.20 7.84
C VAL A 76 3.13 2.08 6.85
N MET A 77 3.03 2.33 5.54
CA MET A 77 3.31 1.32 4.52
C MET A 77 4.78 0.89 4.56
N MET A 78 5.70 1.83 4.58
CA MET A 78 7.13 1.54 4.61
C MET A 78 7.53 0.82 5.92
N LEU A 79 7.02 1.26 7.08
CA LEU A 79 7.29 0.60 8.37
C LEU A 79 6.67 -0.79 8.45
N ALA A 80 5.41 -0.96 8.04
CA ALA A 80 4.74 -2.26 8.09
C ALA A 80 5.50 -3.30 7.26
N SER A 81 5.97 -2.91 6.07
CA SER A 81 6.77 -3.76 5.20
C SER A 81 8.16 -4.05 5.79
N SER A 82 8.87 -3.04 6.29
CA SER A 82 10.16 -3.21 6.95
C SER A 82 10.06 -4.17 8.15
N ILE A 83 9.08 -3.98 9.02
CA ILE A 83 8.84 -4.85 10.19
C ILE A 83 8.49 -6.27 9.74
N TYR A 84 7.60 -6.42 8.74
CA TYR A 84 7.24 -7.75 8.23
C TYR A 84 8.46 -8.54 7.76
N HIS A 85 9.36 -7.90 6.99
CA HIS A 85 10.57 -8.53 6.49
C HIS A 85 11.61 -8.81 7.61
N GLY A 86 11.65 -7.98 8.64
CA GLY A 86 12.51 -8.19 9.82
C GLY A 86 12.06 -9.33 10.75
N MET A 87 10.85 -9.88 10.58
CA MET A 87 10.35 -10.94 11.46
C MET A 87 10.87 -12.34 11.06
N PRO A 88 11.15 -13.23 12.04
CA PRO A 88 11.64 -14.58 11.78
C PRO A 88 10.65 -15.40 10.92
N ALA A 89 11.19 -16.09 9.90
CA ALA A 89 10.41 -16.97 9.02
C ALA A 89 9.63 -18.03 9.82
N GLY A 90 8.40 -18.33 9.40
CA GLY A 90 7.54 -19.33 10.05
C GLY A 90 6.90 -18.87 11.37
N SER A 91 7.27 -17.70 11.92
CA SER A 91 6.72 -17.20 13.19
C SER A 91 5.26 -16.74 13.06
N LYS A 92 4.51 -16.80 14.18
CA LYS A 92 3.15 -16.23 14.25
C LYS A 92 3.19 -14.71 14.01
N VAL A 93 4.22 -14.05 14.51
CA VAL A 93 4.41 -12.60 14.37
C VAL A 93 4.55 -12.23 12.89
N LYS A 94 5.38 -12.92 12.11
CA LYS A 94 5.54 -12.68 10.66
C LYS A 94 4.21 -12.81 9.90
N ARG A 95 3.36 -13.78 10.26
CA ARG A 95 2.03 -13.92 9.67
C ARG A 95 1.10 -12.77 10.01
N ILE A 96 1.19 -12.22 11.21
CA ILE A 96 0.42 -11.03 11.62
C ILE A 96 0.95 -9.80 10.89
N CYS A 97 2.26 -9.56 10.91
CA CYS A 97 2.90 -8.43 10.22
C CYS A 97 2.60 -8.43 8.71
N ARG A 98 2.48 -9.62 8.08
CA ARG A 98 2.05 -9.72 6.68
C ARG A 98 0.67 -9.13 6.41
N ARG A 99 -0.25 -9.17 7.39
CA ARG A 99 -1.56 -8.53 7.24
C ARG A 99 -1.42 -7.01 7.21
N PHE A 100 -0.59 -6.46 8.10
CA PHE A 100 -0.29 -5.03 8.11
C PHE A 100 0.41 -4.58 6.82
N ASP A 101 1.39 -5.34 6.34
CA ASP A 101 2.08 -5.08 5.09
C ASP A 101 1.10 -4.99 3.89
N TYR A 102 0.18 -5.95 3.75
CA TYR A 102 -0.81 -5.94 2.68
C TYR A 102 -1.89 -4.86 2.85
N THR A 103 -2.32 -4.57 4.07
CA THR A 103 -3.32 -3.52 4.32
C THR A 103 -2.75 -2.13 4.10
N SER A 104 -1.48 -1.93 4.40
CA SER A 104 -0.82 -0.64 4.23
C SER A 104 -0.70 -0.20 2.77
N ILE A 105 -0.76 -1.14 1.80
CA ILE A 105 -0.85 -0.80 0.36
C ILE A 105 -2.15 -0.04 0.07
N TYR A 106 -3.29 -0.49 0.62
CA TYR A 106 -4.55 0.24 0.50
C TYR A 106 -4.44 1.66 1.07
N LEU A 107 -3.82 1.76 2.26
CA LEU A 107 -3.64 3.06 2.91
C LEU A 107 -2.75 3.99 2.09
N LEU A 108 -1.65 3.48 1.51
CA LEU A 108 -0.77 4.26 0.65
C LEU A 108 -1.52 4.80 -0.58
N ILE A 109 -2.34 3.96 -1.24
CA ILE A 109 -3.14 4.39 -2.38
C ILE A 109 -4.07 5.53 -1.96
N GLY A 110 -4.90 5.33 -0.92
CA GLY A 110 -5.83 6.36 -0.45
C GLY A 110 -5.14 7.62 0.05
N GLY A 111 -4.00 7.47 0.71
CA GLY A 111 -3.18 8.60 1.17
C GLY A 111 -2.62 9.42 0.01
N THR A 112 -2.12 8.78 -1.04
CA THR A 112 -1.62 9.47 -2.24
C THR A 112 -2.73 10.27 -2.93
N PHE A 113 -3.94 9.77 -2.94
CA PHE A 113 -5.09 10.48 -3.52
C PHE A 113 -5.64 11.59 -2.61
N ALA A 114 -5.34 11.61 -1.30
CA ALA A 114 -5.89 12.62 -0.41
C ALA A 114 -5.57 14.06 -0.85
N PRO A 115 -4.32 14.48 -1.11
CA PRO A 115 -4.04 15.81 -1.62
C PRO A 115 -4.61 16.06 -3.02
N LEU A 116 -4.67 15.05 -3.89
CA LEU A 116 -5.23 15.20 -5.23
C LEU A 116 -6.75 15.44 -5.21
N LEU A 117 -7.47 14.78 -4.32
CA LEU A 117 -8.92 14.88 -4.20
C LEU A 117 -9.35 16.07 -3.34
N LEU A 118 -8.71 16.27 -2.18
CA LEU A 118 -9.13 17.29 -1.23
C LEU A 118 -8.61 18.69 -1.56
N LEU A 119 -7.41 18.79 -2.16
CA LEU A 119 -6.77 20.09 -2.44
C LEU A 119 -6.83 20.42 -3.93
N TYR A 120 -6.31 19.53 -4.80
CA TYR A 120 -6.20 19.85 -6.23
C TYR A 120 -7.57 19.84 -6.93
N LEU A 121 -8.40 18.84 -6.72
CA LEU A 121 -9.78 18.82 -7.23
C LEU A 121 -10.68 19.71 -6.37
N GLY A 122 -10.62 19.53 -5.05
CA GLY A 122 -11.35 20.32 -4.07
C GLY A 122 -12.87 20.20 -4.15
N GLY A 123 -13.54 21.03 -3.38
CA GLY A 123 -15.00 21.17 -3.38
C GLY A 123 -15.75 19.88 -2.99
N SER A 124 -17.07 19.88 -3.23
CA SER A 124 -17.94 18.74 -2.89
C SER A 124 -17.61 17.47 -3.67
N VAL A 125 -17.18 17.61 -4.91
CA VAL A 125 -16.81 16.47 -5.79
C VAL A 125 -15.54 15.78 -5.25
N GLY A 126 -14.51 16.56 -4.89
CA GLY A 126 -13.29 16.01 -4.32
C GLY A 126 -13.55 15.27 -3.02
N ILE A 127 -14.35 15.85 -2.13
CA ILE A 127 -14.75 15.22 -0.86
C ILE A 127 -15.53 13.93 -1.11
N ALA A 128 -16.51 13.95 -2.02
CA ALA A 128 -17.31 12.77 -2.33
C ALA A 128 -16.44 11.62 -2.87
N LEU A 129 -15.54 11.89 -3.81
CA LEU A 129 -14.62 10.89 -4.35
C LEU A 129 -13.65 10.36 -3.29
N PHE A 130 -13.15 11.22 -2.41
CA PHE A 130 -12.34 10.83 -1.27
C PHE A 130 -13.10 9.86 -0.36
N CYS A 131 -14.33 10.17 0.03
CA CYS A 131 -15.16 9.30 0.87
C CYS A 131 -15.46 7.96 0.19
N ILE A 132 -15.77 7.95 -1.11
CA ILE A 132 -16.01 6.72 -1.88
C ILE A 132 -14.74 5.86 -1.91
N GLN A 133 -13.60 6.44 -2.24
CA GLN A 133 -12.33 5.72 -2.31
C GLN A 133 -11.95 5.12 -0.95
N TRP A 134 -12.05 5.91 0.12
CA TRP A 134 -11.74 5.43 1.47
C TRP A 134 -12.76 4.39 1.97
N GLY A 135 -14.01 4.47 1.57
CA GLY A 135 -15.01 3.42 1.81
C GLY A 135 -14.59 2.07 1.22
N ILE A 136 -14.13 2.06 -0.05
CA ILE A 136 -13.62 0.85 -0.72
C ILE A 136 -12.33 0.36 -0.04
N ILE A 137 -11.42 1.27 0.34
CA ILE A 137 -10.18 0.95 1.04
C ILE A 137 -10.48 0.28 2.38
N LEU A 138 -11.39 0.83 3.19
CA LEU A 138 -11.76 0.26 4.49
C LEU A 138 -12.37 -1.14 4.35
N CYS A 139 -13.18 -1.39 3.32
CA CYS A 139 -13.64 -2.73 2.99
C CYS A 139 -12.47 -3.67 2.67
N GLY A 140 -11.54 -3.26 1.81
CA GLY A 140 -10.36 -4.04 1.44
C GLY A 140 -9.46 -4.35 2.66
N VAL A 141 -9.19 -3.36 3.49
CA VAL A 141 -8.46 -3.48 4.76
C VAL A 141 -9.14 -4.51 5.67
N THR A 142 -10.45 -4.38 5.87
CA THR A 142 -11.23 -5.31 6.71
C THR A 142 -11.13 -6.75 6.19
N LEU A 143 -11.26 -6.97 4.88
CA LEU A 143 -11.13 -8.29 4.27
C LEU A 143 -9.75 -8.90 4.52
N VAL A 144 -8.66 -8.13 4.39
CA VAL A 144 -7.30 -8.62 4.67
C VAL A 144 -7.13 -8.94 6.15
N PHE A 145 -7.62 -8.09 7.06
CA PHE A 145 -7.49 -8.32 8.50
C PHE A 145 -8.26 -9.56 8.97
N VAL A 146 -9.49 -9.72 8.50
CA VAL A 146 -10.36 -10.83 8.94
C VAL A 146 -9.92 -12.16 8.33
N PHE A 147 -9.70 -12.19 7.01
CA PHE A 147 -9.48 -13.43 6.26
C PHE A 147 -8.02 -13.71 5.90
N GLY A 148 -7.15 -12.70 6.05
CA GLY A 148 -5.73 -12.73 5.67
C GLY A 148 -5.49 -12.47 4.18
N PRO A 149 -4.25 -12.04 3.83
CA PRO A 149 -3.90 -11.59 2.48
C PRO A 149 -3.88 -12.72 1.43
N GLY A 150 -3.86 -13.98 1.88
CA GLY A 150 -3.87 -15.14 0.97
C GLY A 150 -5.26 -15.48 0.43
N ARG A 151 -6.33 -15.01 1.09
CA ARG A 151 -7.71 -15.21 0.62
C ARG A 151 -8.07 -14.11 -0.38
N TRP A 152 -8.65 -14.51 -1.50
CA TRP A 152 -9.07 -13.58 -2.57
C TRP A 152 -7.94 -12.69 -3.11
N ARG A 153 -6.72 -13.23 -3.20
CA ARG A 153 -5.57 -12.48 -3.76
C ARG A 153 -5.91 -11.74 -5.06
N PRO A 154 -6.57 -12.36 -6.07
CA PRO A 154 -6.94 -11.64 -7.28
C PRO A 154 -7.80 -10.42 -7.02
N LEU A 155 -8.77 -10.50 -6.09
CA LEU A 155 -9.63 -9.38 -5.71
C LEU A 155 -8.79 -8.22 -5.13
N HIS A 156 -7.86 -8.51 -4.20
CA HIS A 156 -7.03 -7.47 -3.60
C HIS A 156 -6.15 -6.80 -4.66
N PHE A 157 -5.51 -7.56 -5.55
CA PHE A 157 -4.71 -6.99 -6.63
C PHE A 157 -5.54 -6.18 -7.61
N SER A 158 -6.73 -6.65 -7.98
CA SER A 158 -7.65 -5.89 -8.83
C SER A 158 -8.07 -4.57 -8.17
N LEU A 159 -8.36 -4.59 -6.86
CA LEU A 159 -8.71 -3.38 -6.12
C LEU A 159 -7.53 -2.40 -6.03
N TYR A 160 -6.30 -2.87 -5.75
CA TYR A 160 -5.12 -2.01 -5.77
C TYR A 160 -4.94 -1.35 -7.13
N PHE A 161 -5.08 -2.12 -8.20
CA PHE A 161 -4.93 -1.63 -9.56
C PHE A 161 -6.04 -0.62 -9.93
N LEU A 162 -7.30 -0.96 -9.69
CA LEU A 162 -8.44 -0.09 -9.99
C LEU A 162 -8.37 1.22 -9.19
N LEU A 163 -8.09 1.15 -7.88
CA LEU A 163 -7.96 2.32 -7.04
C LEU A 163 -6.75 3.17 -7.45
N GLY A 164 -5.58 2.55 -7.71
CA GLY A 164 -4.38 3.28 -8.12
C GLY A 164 -4.54 3.96 -9.48
N TRP A 165 -5.16 3.30 -10.46
CA TRP A 165 -5.41 3.86 -11.79
C TRP A 165 -6.68 4.72 -11.88
N SER A 166 -7.45 4.86 -10.81
CA SER A 166 -8.58 5.80 -10.80
C SER A 166 -8.16 7.25 -11.09
N GLY A 167 -6.89 7.59 -10.88
CA GLY A 167 -6.29 8.87 -11.28
C GLY A 167 -6.37 9.21 -12.76
N VAL A 168 -6.58 8.21 -13.63
CA VAL A 168 -6.81 8.42 -15.08
C VAL A 168 -8.02 9.33 -15.34
N MET A 169 -9.01 9.32 -14.47
CA MET A 169 -10.18 10.22 -14.55
C MET A 169 -9.77 11.70 -14.56
N PHE A 170 -8.64 12.04 -13.95
CA PHE A 170 -8.17 13.42 -13.81
C PHE A 170 -7.17 13.84 -14.89
N VAL A 171 -6.83 12.94 -15.82
CA VAL A 171 -5.87 13.24 -16.92
C VAL A 171 -6.20 14.53 -17.66
N PRO A 172 -7.46 14.80 -18.10
CA PRO A 172 -7.76 16.05 -18.79
C PRO A 172 -7.52 17.29 -17.91
N LEU A 173 -7.78 17.17 -16.59
CA LEU A 173 -7.60 18.26 -15.64
C LEU A 173 -6.11 18.52 -15.40
N PHE A 174 -5.32 17.47 -15.13
CA PHE A 174 -3.87 17.57 -14.95
C PHE A 174 -3.17 18.08 -16.20
N TRP A 175 -3.53 17.57 -17.37
CA TRP A 175 -2.93 17.96 -18.64
C TRP A 175 -3.12 19.45 -18.96
N ARG A 176 -4.31 19.99 -18.68
CA ARG A 176 -4.62 21.39 -18.94
C ARG A 176 -4.00 22.35 -17.93
N ASN A 177 -4.05 22.00 -16.65
CA ASN A 177 -3.75 22.95 -15.57
C ASN A 177 -2.32 22.76 -15.01
N THR A 178 -1.82 21.54 -14.94
CA THR A 178 -0.56 21.21 -14.27
C THR A 178 0.12 20.01 -14.96
N PRO A 179 0.66 20.19 -16.17
CA PRO A 179 1.28 19.08 -16.94
C PRO A 179 2.42 18.39 -16.20
N ALA A 180 3.16 19.11 -15.35
CA ALA A 180 4.22 18.53 -14.54
C ALA A 180 3.65 17.49 -13.54
N LEU A 181 2.55 17.80 -12.84
CA LEU A 181 1.87 16.86 -11.95
C LEU A 181 1.42 15.59 -12.69
N PHE A 182 0.85 15.77 -13.88
CA PHE A 182 0.47 14.65 -14.74
C PHE A 182 1.63 13.67 -14.95
N TRP A 183 2.80 14.17 -15.35
CA TRP A 183 3.95 13.30 -15.62
C TRP A 183 4.48 12.60 -14.37
N PHE A 184 4.52 13.26 -13.21
CA PHE A 184 4.92 12.65 -11.96
C PHE A 184 3.96 11.55 -11.51
N ILE A 185 2.65 11.79 -11.60
CA ILE A 185 1.62 10.80 -11.21
C ILE A 185 1.64 9.61 -12.18
N LEU A 186 1.72 9.88 -13.49
CA LEU A 186 1.80 8.83 -14.51
C LEU A 186 3.07 7.98 -14.34
N ALA A 187 4.23 8.60 -14.21
CA ALA A 187 5.50 7.88 -14.05
C ALA A 187 5.49 7.01 -12.78
N GLY A 188 4.99 7.53 -11.65
CA GLY A 188 4.82 6.75 -10.43
C GLY A 188 3.86 5.57 -10.62
N GLY A 189 2.71 5.78 -11.26
CA GLY A 189 1.74 4.73 -11.59
C GLY A 189 2.32 3.64 -12.49
N LEU A 190 3.11 4.03 -13.50
CA LEU A 190 3.82 3.10 -14.37
C LEU A 190 4.88 2.31 -13.61
N LEU A 191 5.64 2.93 -12.70
CA LEU A 191 6.61 2.21 -11.86
C LEU A 191 5.92 1.18 -10.96
N TYR A 192 4.81 1.52 -10.29
CA TYR A 192 4.03 0.54 -9.54
C TYR A 192 3.57 -0.62 -10.41
N THR A 193 3.10 -0.34 -11.62
CA THR A 193 2.61 -1.35 -12.57
C THR A 193 3.73 -2.24 -13.08
N LEU A 194 4.86 -1.66 -13.50
CA LEU A 194 6.02 -2.41 -13.98
C LEU A 194 6.65 -3.26 -12.87
N GLY A 195 6.67 -2.76 -11.63
CA GLY A 195 7.12 -3.51 -10.46
C GLY A 195 6.31 -4.77 -10.18
N MET A 196 5.03 -4.83 -10.60
CA MET A 196 4.22 -6.03 -10.48
C MET A 196 4.76 -7.21 -11.32
N ILE A 197 5.52 -6.95 -12.37
CA ILE A 197 6.09 -7.99 -13.23
C ILE A 197 7.08 -8.87 -12.44
N PRO A 198 8.16 -8.33 -11.82
CA PRO A 198 9.03 -9.13 -10.98
C PRO A 198 8.29 -9.71 -9.77
N PHE A 199 7.38 -8.97 -9.14
CA PHE A 199 6.58 -9.47 -8.02
C PHE A 199 5.81 -10.75 -8.35
N ALA A 200 5.24 -10.86 -9.56
CA ALA A 200 4.47 -12.03 -10.00
C ALA A 200 5.36 -13.25 -10.31
N GLN A 201 6.62 -13.06 -10.67
CA GLN A 201 7.50 -14.12 -11.18
C GLN A 201 8.13 -15.03 -10.13
N LYS A 202 8.02 -14.80 -8.85
CA LYS A 202 8.55 -15.62 -7.73
C LYS A 202 10.01 -16.11 -7.90
N LYS A 203 10.85 -15.39 -8.65
CA LYS A 203 12.28 -15.67 -8.78
C LYS A 203 13.04 -15.03 -7.61
N LYS A 204 14.23 -15.55 -7.33
CA LYS A 204 15.14 -14.96 -6.34
C LYS A 204 15.39 -13.48 -6.65
N TRP A 205 15.41 -12.62 -5.64
CA TRP A 205 15.56 -11.16 -5.70
C TRP A 205 14.41 -10.37 -6.37
N ASN A 206 13.45 -11.03 -7.00
CA ASN A 206 12.35 -10.33 -7.67
C ASN A 206 11.48 -9.53 -6.70
N HIS A 207 11.33 -10.00 -5.46
CA HIS A 207 10.62 -9.28 -4.43
C HIS A 207 11.38 -8.02 -3.98
N CYS A 208 12.72 -8.09 -3.96
CA CYS A 208 13.57 -6.92 -3.68
C CYS A 208 13.47 -5.86 -4.80
N ILE A 209 13.42 -6.31 -6.05
CA ILE A 209 13.21 -5.41 -7.20
C ILE A 209 11.85 -4.71 -7.06
N TRP A 210 10.80 -5.42 -6.66
CA TRP A 210 9.49 -4.84 -6.36
C TRP A 210 9.58 -3.72 -5.31
N HIS A 211 10.31 -3.92 -4.20
CA HIS A 211 10.53 -2.90 -3.17
C HIS A 211 11.17 -1.62 -3.72
N VAL A 212 12.16 -1.76 -4.61
CA VAL A 212 12.80 -0.61 -5.27
C VAL A 212 11.81 0.15 -6.15
N PHE A 213 10.98 -0.56 -6.92
CA PHE A 213 9.94 0.07 -7.74
C PHE A 213 8.91 0.82 -6.89
N VAL A 214 8.49 0.24 -5.76
CA VAL A 214 7.55 0.88 -4.84
C VAL A 214 8.13 2.15 -4.26
N LEU A 215 9.39 2.12 -3.80
CA LEU A 215 10.07 3.28 -3.23
C LEU A 215 10.24 4.39 -4.28
N ALA A 216 10.72 4.04 -5.48
CA ALA A 216 10.90 5.00 -6.56
C ALA A 216 9.57 5.65 -6.98
N ALA A 217 8.50 4.86 -7.09
CA ALA A 217 7.17 5.36 -7.42
C ALA A 217 6.65 6.33 -6.35
N ALA A 218 6.79 5.96 -5.06
CA ALA A 218 6.38 6.81 -3.94
C ALA A 218 7.14 8.13 -3.91
N VAL A 219 8.46 8.12 -4.15
CA VAL A 219 9.28 9.34 -4.22
C VAL A 219 8.85 10.24 -5.38
N LEU A 220 8.65 9.68 -6.58
CA LEU A 220 8.22 10.48 -7.73
C LEU A 220 6.86 11.14 -7.51
N GLN A 221 5.89 10.37 -7.01
CA GLN A 221 4.57 10.93 -6.72
C GLN A 221 4.62 11.97 -5.60
N TRP A 222 5.46 11.75 -4.58
CA TRP A 222 5.65 12.72 -3.51
C TRP A 222 6.25 14.03 -4.06
N ILE A 223 7.28 13.98 -4.90
CA ILE A 223 7.87 15.17 -5.53
C ILE A 223 6.80 15.93 -6.32
N GLY A 224 6.03 15.23 -7.16
CA GLY A 224 4.98 15.85 -7.96
C GLY A 224 3.90 16.52 -7.10
N ILE A 225 3.41 15.85 -6.08
CA ILE A 225 2.40 16.40 -5.18
C ILE A 225 2.97 17.57 -4.38
N TYR A 226 4.14 17.43 -3.78
CA TYR A 226 4.78 18.48 -3.00
C TYR A 226 5.01 19.75 -3.83
N THR A 227 5.56 19.63 -5.05
CA THR A 227 5.92 20.76 -5.88
C THR A 227 4.76 21.37 -6.68
N GLN A 228 3.65 20.65 -6.88
CA GLN A 228 2.58 21.10 -7.76
C GLN A 228 1.22 21.29 -7.04
N VAL A 229 1.08 20.82 -5.81
CA VAL A 229 -0.16 20.94 -5.04
C VAL A 229 0.05 21.81 -3.80
N TYR A 230 1.27 21.83 -3.23
CA TYR A 230 1.63 22.60 -2.03
C TYR A 230 2.49 23.85 -2.32
N PHE A 231 2.76 24.18 -3.60
CA PHE A 231 3.48 25.40 -4.01
C PHE A 231 2.60 26.31 -4.90
#